data_234344549caea1a88b319750b4fe5576
#
_entry.id   234344549caea1a88b319750b4fe5576
#
_cell.length_a   1.000
_cell.length_b   1.000
_cell.length_c   1.000
_cell.angle_alpha   90.00
_cell.angle_beta   90.00
_cell.angle_gamma   90.00
#
_symmetry.space_group_name_H-M   'P 1'
#
loop_
_entity.id
_entity.type
_entity.pdbx_description
1 polymer ?
#
loop_
_entity_poly.entity_id
_entity_poly.type
_entity_poly.pdbx_seq_one_letter_code
_entity_poly.pdbx_strand_id
1 'polypeptide(L)'
;KELRAEIGDFLYVTDLSRLCGWANQSKWHRGEYTEADAEEMRTIIRNYLRAADGVYFGEYHGLVWAVDGEKVLDIAYLREVIYARLREVLSEPEFANSGKILGCSAGLGHGNPYSFGLNCGQDGTRTLRDSTLAALELNPDFINYFEWDEYNENTLLKPTILNSFAVKRILRSLISEARCEPNLPLEGDDTAIPNLILSYRKTLTPGELAVFEILSVPEDGATGAVSVRLDLKGIDGTVVRSY
;
A
#
# COMPACT_ATOMS: atom_id res chain seq x y z
N LYS A 1 18.45 -18.84 19.43
CA LYS A 1 19.22 -20.10 19.44
C LYS A 1 18.52 -21.19 20.22
N GLU A 2 18.04 -20.90 21.44
CA GLU A 2 17.32 -21.89 22.28
C GLU A 2 16.07 -22.42 21.60
N LEU A 3 15.22 -21.52 21.04
CA LEU A 3 13.99 -21.90 20.37
C LEU A 3 14.21 -22.82 19.15
N ARG A 4 15.26 -22.58 18.36
CA ARG A 4 15.62 -23.45 17.23
C ARG A 4 16.06 -24.85 17.68
N ALA A 5 16.70 -24.93 18.84
CA ALA A 5 17.09 -26.22 19.41
C ALA A 5 15.87 -27.06 19.84
N GLU A 6 14.74 -26.42 20.18
CA GLU A 6 13.54 -27.08 20.63
C GLU A 6 12.57 -27.44 19.50
N ILE A 7 12.37 -26.55 18.52
CA ILE A 7 11.32 -26.71 17.50
C ILE A 7 11.87 -26.90 16.08
N GLY A 8 13.19 -26.94 15.90
CA GLY A 8 13.85 -27.13 14.61
C GLY A 8 14.06 -25.82 13.84
N ASP A 9 14.38 -25.95 12.55
CA ASP A 9 14.65 -24.80 11.68
C ASP A 9 13.36 -24.05 11.34
N PHE A 10 13.37 -22.75 11.59
CA PHE A 10 12.33 -21.83 11.20
C PHE A 10 12.94 -20.48 10.85
N LEU A 11 12.22 -19.71 10.01
CA LEU A 11 12.59 -18.35 9.67
C LEU A 11 12.00 -17.38 10.70
N TYR A 12 12.84 -16.52 11.26
CA TYR A 12 12.42 -15.46 12.15
C TYR A 12 12.58 -14.10 11.45
N VAL A 13 11.45 -13.53 11.04
CA VAL A 13 11.37 -12.20 10.43
C VAL A 13 10.71 -11.25 11.42
N THR A 14 11.35 -10.13 11.72
CA THR A 14 10.87 -9.18 12.73
C THR A 14 10.32 -7.91 12.12
N ASP A 15 9.28 -7.35 12.76
CA ASP A 15 8.65 -6.09 12.35
C ASP A 15 9.45 -4.88 12.89
N LEU A 16 9.77 -3.95 11.99
CA LEU A 16 10.47 -2.70 12.28
C LEU A 16 9.55 -1.49 12.46
N SER A 17 8.25 -1.64 12.25
CA SER A 17 7.31 -0.52 12.09
C SER A 17 7.36 0.48 13.24
N ARG A 18 7.29 0.00 14.48
CA ARG A 18 7.25 0.85 15.67
C ARG A 18 8.55 1.57 15.98
N LEU A 19 9.66 1.06 15.47
CA LEU A 19 10.99 1.57 15.79
C LEU A 19 11.45 2.63 14.80
N CYS A 20 10.97 2.57 13.57
CA CYS A 20 11.46 3.39 12.46
C CYS A 20 10.54 4.57 12.11
N GLY A 21 9.26 4.54 12.52
CA GLY A 21 8.26 5.33 11.83
C GLY A 21 8.03 6.73 12.38
N TRP A 22 7.45 6.81 13.53
CA TRP A 22 6.62 7.97 13.88
C TRP A 22 7.37 9.18 14.44
N ALA A 23 8.40 8.96 15.23
CA ALA A 23 9.12 10.08 15.86
C ALA A 23 9.84 10.98 14.84
N ASN A 24 10.28 10.41 13.75
CA ASN A 24 11.08 11.10 12.74
C ASN A 24 10.24 11.72 11.61
N GLN A 25 9.00 11.27 11.40
CA GLN A 25 8.13 11.81 10.34
C GLN A 25 7.89 13.32 10.51
N SER A 26 7.51 13.75 11.71
CA SER A 26 7.31 15.17 11.99
C SER A 26 8.58 16.00 11.84
N LYS A 27 9.75 15.45 12.24
CA LYS A 27 11.04 16.12 12.02
C LYS A 27 11.33 16.28 10.53
N TRP A 28 11.08 15.23 9.75
CA TRP A 28 11.32 15.24 8.31
C TRP A 28 10.48 16.31 7.62
N HIS A 29 9.18 16.39 7.90
CA HIS A 29 8.30 17.41 7.32
C HIS A 29 8.65 18.85 7.72
N ARG A 30 9.26 19.04 8.89
CA ARG A 30 9.76 20.37 9.31
C ARG A 30 11.17 20.69 8.82
N GLY A 31 11.81 19.78 8.08
CA GLY A 31 13.20 19.96 7.67
C GLY A 31 14.22 19.83 8.81
N GLU A 32 13.84 19.19 9.90
CA GLU A 32 14.65 18.99 11.10
C GLU A 32 15.28 17.57 11.17
N TYR A 33 14.97 16.72 10.20
CA TYR A 33 15.56 15.37 10.10
C TYR A 33 17.03 15.47 9.72
N THR A 34 17.88 14.89 10.56
CA THR A 34 19.34 15.01 10.46
C THR A 34 20.01 13.68 10.10
N GLU A 35 21.29 13.73 9.74
CA GLU A 35 22.09 12.51 9.55
C GLU A 35 22.21 11.69 10.85
N ALA A 36 22.15 12.33 12.02
CA ALA A 36 22.14 11.61 13.30
C ALA A 36 20.85 10.77 13.46
N ASP A 37 19.69 11.31 13.06
CA ASP A 37 18.42 10.56 13.06
C ASP A 37 18.46 9.40 12.06
N ALA A 38 19.08 9.62 10.90
CA ALA A 38 19.26 8.58 9.88
C ALA A 38 20.17 7.45 10.40
N GLU A 39 21.28 7.79 11.09
CA GLU A 39 22.19 6.80 11.63
C GLU A 39 21.60 6.03 12.81
N GLU A 40 20.77 6.66 13.62
CA GLU A 40 20.00 5.96 14.67
C GLU A 40 19.08 4.91 14.03
N MET A 41 18.36 5.25 12.97
CA MET A 41 17.51 4.32 12.23
C MET A 41 18.31 3.17 11.62
N ARG A 42 19.44 3.46 10.95
CA ARG A 42 20.32 2.42 10.41
C ARG A 42 20.83 1.48 11.52
N THR A 43 21.17 2.02 12.67
CA THR A 43 21.61 1.23 13.82
C THR A 43 20.54 0.29 14.32
N ILE A 44 19.29 0.74 14.40
CA ILE A 44 18.13 -0.10 14.74
C ILE A 44 18.01 -1.24 13.72
N ILE A 45 17.99 -0.94 12.44
CA ILE A 45 17.85 -1.92 11.35
C ILE A 45 18.98 -2.96 11.42
N ARG A 46 20.25 -2.54 11.58
CA ARG A 46 21.40 -3.46 11.73
C ARG A 46 21.21 -4.41 12.89
N ASN A 47 20.79 -3.91 14.04
CA ASN A 47 20.61 -4.73 15.24
C ASN A 47 19.54 -5.80 15.04
N TYR A 48 18.44 -5.46 14.36
CA TYR A 48 17.39 -6.44 14.04
C TYR A 48 17.86 -7.46 13.01
N LEU A 49 18.54 -7.05 11.96
CA LEU A 49 19.12 -7.96 10.97
C LEU A 49 20.17 -8.92 11.56
N ARG A 50 20.91 -8.50 12.60
CA ARG A 50 21.82 -9.39 13.32
C ARG A 50 21.08 -10.42 14.17
N ALA A 51 19.93 -10.05 14.71
CA ALA A 51 19.15 -10.90 15.61
C ALA A 51 18.17 -11.84 14.89
N ALA A 52 17.72 -11.48 13.69
CA ALA A 52 16.68 -12.16 12.94
C ALA A 52 17.17 -12.66 11.57
N ASP A 53 16.41 -13.55 10.94
CA ASP A 53 16.68 -14.02 9.57
C ASP A 53 16.25 -12.98 8.54
N GLY A 54 15.40 -12.04 8.92
CA GLY A 54 14.96 -10.95 8.09
C GLY A 54 14.20 -9.89 8.87
N VAL A 55 13.83 -8.86 8.17
CA VAL A 55 13.04 -7.75 8.69
C VAL A 55 11.87 -7.43 7.75
N TYR A 56 10.80 -6.90 8.29
CA TYR A 56 9.75 -6.33 7.44
C TYR A 56 9.21 -5.03 8.03
N PHE A 57 8.68 -4.18 7.16
CA PHE A 57 8.01 -2.96 7.56
C PHE A 57 6.50 -3.15 7.37
N GLY A 58 5.77 -3.29 8.48
CA GLY A 58 4.38 -3.72 8.51
C GLY A 58 3.35 -2.59 8.56
N GLU A 59 3.60 -1.53 9.31
CA GLU A 59 2.59 -0.50 9.62
C GLU A 59 2.58 0.68 8.63
N TYR A 60 2.40 0.42 7.32
CA TYR A 60 2.27 1.51 6.34
C TYR A 60 1.12 2.47 6.70
N HIS A 61 0.01 1.96 7.20
CA HIS A 61 -1.19 2.72 7.55
C HIS A 61 -1.02 3.67 8.74
N GLY A 62 0.03 3.47 9.55
CA GLY A 62 0.42 4.37 10.63
C GLY A 62 1.18 5.60 10.13
N LEU A 63 1.72 5.55 8.92
CA LEU A 63 2.45 6.66 8.30
C LEU A 63 1.52 7.58 7.55
N VAL A 64 0.75 8.37 8.27
CA VAL A 64 -0.18 9.34 7.68
C VAL A 64 0.30 10.77 7.91
N TRP A 65 0.03 11.63 6.93
CA TRP A 65 0.28 13.05 7.01
C TRP A 65 -0.96 13.83 6.58
N ALA A 66 -1.18 14.98 7.17
CA ALA A 66 -2.30 15.83 6.80
C ALA A 66 -1.91 16.69 5.58
N VAL A 67 -2.63 16.50 4.48
CA VAL A 67 -2.54 17.32 3.28
C VAL A 67 -3.91 17.92 3.03
N ASP A 68 -4.01 19.24 2.97
CA ASP A 68 -5.28 19.97 2.76
C ASP A 68 -6.42 19.54 3.72
N GLY A 69 -6.03 19.16 4.95
CA GLY A 69 -6.96 18.73 5.99
C GLY A 69 -7.36 17.25 5.95
N GLU A 70 -6.94 16.51 4.93
CA GLU A 70 -7.15 15.06 4.82
C GLU A 70 -5.90 14.28 5.26
N LYS A 71 -6.11 13.15 5.91
CA LYS A 71 -5.02 12.24 6.28
C LYS A 71 -4.78 11.26 5.14
N VAL A 72 -3.61 11.37 4.53
CA VAL A 72 -3.16 10.52 3.44
C VAL A 72 -1.94 9.71 3.85
N LEU A 73 -1.70 8.60 3.16
CA LEU A 73 -0.47 7.83 3.33
C LEU A 73 0.74 8.68 2.90
N ASP A 74 1.72 8.77 3.78
CA ASP A 74 2.95 9.53 3.56
C ASP A 74 3.96 8.73 2.76
N ILE A 75 3.67 8.56 1.48
CA ILE A 75 4.51 7.80 0.55
C ILE A 75 5.91 8.40 0.40
N ALA A 76 6.03 9.72 0.44
CA ALA A 76 7.31 10.38 0.31
C ALA A 76 8.23 10.03 1.50
N TYR A 77 7.73 10.16 2.72
CA TYR A 77 8.49 9.77 3.91
C TYR A 77 8.82 8.27 3.93
N LEU A 78 7.86 7.43 3.54
CA LEU A 78 8.08 5.99 3.45
C LEU A 78 9.23 5.66 2.50
N ARG A 79 9.27 6.25 1.30
CA ARG A 79 10.30 6.01 0.29
C ARG A 79 11.65 6.65 0.65
N GLU A 80 11.64 7.93 1.01
CA GLU A 80 12.85 8.74 1.13
C GLU A 80 13.54 8.55 2.49
N VAL A 81 12.81 8.13 3.50
CA VAL A 81 13.38 7.92 4.83
C VAL A 81 13.43 6.42 5.16
N ILE A 82 12.30 5.75 5.28
CA ILE A 82 12.27 4.39 5.80
C ILE A 82 12.90 3.41 4.80
N TYR A 83 12.40 3.38 3.57
CA TYR A 83 12.88 2.45 2.55
C TYR A 83 14.30 2.79 2.07
N ALA A 84 14.67 4.06 2.08
CA ALA A 84 16.06 4.45 1.80
C ALA A 84 17.02 3.87 2.85
N ARG A 85 16.70 3.98 4.13
CA ARG A 85 17.56 3.42 5.21
C ARG A 85 17.61 1.89 5.16
N LEU A 86 16.50 1.23 4.86
CA LEU A 86 16.50 -0.23 4.66
C LEU A 86 17.45 -0.63 3.52
N ARG A 87 17.38 0.02 2.37
CA ARG A 87 18.29 -0.25 1.23
C ARG A 87 19.75 0.00 1.58
N GLU A 88 20.05 1.10 2.27
CA GLU A 88 21.42 1.42 2.69
C GLU A 88 22.00 0.31 3.55
N VAL A 89 21.29 -0.11 4.60
CA VAL A 89 21.79 -1.15 5.50
C VAL A 89 21.89 -2.51 4.80
N LEU A 90 20.90 -2.90 4.01
CA LEU A 90 20.95 -4.16 3.27
C LEU A 90 22.09 -4.20 2.23
N SER A 91 22.54 -3.03 1.77
CA SER A 91 23.68 -2.92 0.86
C SER A 91 25.05 -2.94 1.57
N GLU A 92 25.09 -2.89 2.89
CA GLU A 92 26.34 -2.99 3.64
C GLU A 92 27.01 -4.37 3.47
N PRO A 93 28.33 -4.46 3.45
CA PRO A 93 29.04 -5.72 3.25
C PRO A 93 28.63 -6.86 4.21
N GLU A 94 28.19 -6.49 5.42
CA GLU A 94 27.69 -7.44 6.43
C GLU A 94 26.40 -8.14 5.98
N PHE A 95 25.54 -7.46 5.20
CA PHE A 95 24.19 -7.94 4.87
C PHE A 95 23.97 -8.25 3.40
N ALA A 96 24.71 -7.62 2.49
CA ALA A 96 24.46 -7.66 1.03
C ALA A 96 24.35 -9.07 0.42
N ASN A 97 25.03 -10.06 1.02
CA ASN A 97 25.00 -11.47 0.55
C ASN A 97 24.68 -12.43 1.70
N SER A 98 24.00 -11.95 2.73
CA SER A 98 23.74 -12.73 3.95
C SER A 98 22.51 -13.62 3.86
N GLY A 99 21.72 -13.53 2.78
CA GLY A 99 20.44 -14.23 2.63
C GLY A 99 19.36 -13.70 3.58
N LYS A 100 19.48 -12.47 4.06
CA LYS A 100 18.45 -11.84 4.89
C LYS A 100 17.18 -11.57 4.09
N ILE A 101 16.05 -11.88 4.69
CA ILE A 101 14.70 -11.69 4.10
C ILE A 101 14.25 -10.26 4.32
N LEU A 102 13.76 -9.63 3.26
CA LEU A 102 13.10 -8.33 3.31
C LEU A 102 11.62 -8.47 3.00
N GLY A 103 10.78 -7.99 3.91
CA GLY A 103 9.35 -7.89 3.72
C GLY A 103 8.86 -6.44 3.77
N CYS A 104 7.76 -6.19 3.07
CA CYS A 104 7.03 -4.93 3.11
C CYS A 104 5.54 -5.17 3.29
N SER A 105 4.80 -4.13 3.62
CA SER A 105 3.35 -4.18 3.67
C SER A 105 2.73 -3.14 2.77
N ALA A 106 1.53 -3.46 2.28
CA ALA A 106 0.69 -2.57 1.51
C ALA A 106 -0.79 -2.85 1.83
N GLY A 107 -1.68 -1.93 1.49
CA GLY A 107 -3.10 -2.12 1.70
C GLY A 107 -3.97 -0.96 1.24
N LEU A 108 -5.27 -1.08 1.50
CA LEU A 108 -6.31 -0.15 1.01
C LEU A 108 -6.36 1.20 1.74
N GLY A 109 -5.89 1.26 2.95
CA GLY A 109 -6.11 2.36 3.87
C GLY A 109 -6.56 1.81 5.22
N HIS A 110 -6.86 2.69 6.15
CA HIS A 110 -7.27 2.30 7.50
C HIS A 110 -8.28 3.30 8.05
N GLY A 111 -9.44 2.83 8.42
CA GLY A 111 -10.50 3.67 8.98
C GLY A 111 -11.17 3.00 10.16
N ASN A 112 -10.58 3.10 11.33
CA ASN A 112 -11.15 2.55 12.55
C ASN A 112 -11.88 3.66 13.34
N PRO A 113 -13.20 3.58 13.52
CA PRO A 113 -13.95 4.57 14.28
C PRO A 113 -13.56 4.64 15.77
N TYR A 114 -12.87 3.62 16.27
CA TYR A 114 -12.40 3.53 17.65
C TYR A 114 -10.93 3.92 17.82
N SER A 115 -10.14 3.98 16.77
CA SER A 115 -8.76 4.43 16.83
C SER A 115 -8.68 5.93 16.62
N PHE A 116 -8.62 6.66 17.70
CA PHE A 116 -8.55 8.11 17.77
C PHE A 116 -7.52 8.73 16.80
N GLY A 117 -7.94 8.96 15.56
CA GLY A 117 -7.18 9.77 14.62
C GLY A 117 -6.19 9.04 13.71
N LEU A 118 -6.08 7.72 13.74
CA LEU A 118 -5.27 6.92 12.82
C LEU A 118 -6.07 6.50 11.58
N ASN A 119 -6.72 7.44 10.92
CA ASN A 119 -7.42 7.13 9.68
C ASN A 119 -6.52 7.47 8.50
N CYS A 120 -6.21 6.49 7.68
CA CYS A 120 -5.59 6.66 6.37
C CYS A 120 -6.67 6.44 5.32
N GLY A 121 -7.01 7.46 4.56
CA GLY A 121 -8.02 7.39 3.51
C GLY A 121 -7.65 6.37 2.44
N GLN A 122 -8.65 5.73 1.85
CA GLN A 122 -8.45 4.86 0.68
C GLN A 122 -8.11 5.69 -0.57
N ASP A 123 -8.62 6.92 -0.64
CA ASP A 123 -8.48 7.84 -1.78
C ASP A 123 -8.75 7.13 -3.12
N GLY A 124 -9.97 6.64 -3.26
CA GLY A 124 -10.33 5.75 -4.36
C GLY A 124 -9.56 4.43 -4.28
N THR A 125 -8.67 4.20 -5.24
CA THR A 125 -7.75 3.06 -5.25
C THR A 125 -6.29 3.46 -5.00
N ARG A 126 -6.04 4.74 -4.75
CA ARG A 126 -4.71 5.34 -4.75
C ARG A 126 -3.84 4.81 -3.62
N THR A 127 -4.36 4.73 -2.40
CA THR A 127 -3.59 4.22 -1.25
C THR A 127 -3.09 2.79 -1.51
N LEU A 128 -3.94 1.91 -2.05
CA LEU A 128 -3.55 0.55 -2.42
C LEU A 128 -2.45 0.55 -3.49
N ARG A 129 -2.61 1.34 -4.54
CA ARG A 129 -1.65 1.40 -5.65
C ARG A 129 -0.31 1.96 -5.19
N ASP A 130 -0.32 3.10 -4.51
CA ASP A 130 0.88 3.79 -4.10
C ASP A 130 1.68 3.01 -3.04
N SER A 131 0.99 2.38 -2.07
CA SER A 131 1.66 1.52 -1.08
C SER A 131 2.26 0.27 -1.72
N THR A 132 1.54 -0.35 -2.68
CA THR A 132 2.05 -1.51 -3.41
C THR A 132 3.27 -1.15 -4.26
N LEU A 133 3.20 -0.04 -5.01
CA LEU A 133 4.33 0.41 -5.85
C LEU A 133 5.55 0.77 -4.99
N ALA A 134 5.34 1.46 -3.87
CA ALA A 134 6.44 1.77 -2.95
C ALA A 134 7.10 0.50 -2.40
N ALA A 135 6.31 -0.51 -2.04
CA ALA A 135 6.83 -1.80 -1.60
C ALA A 135 7.62 -2.51 -2.70
N LEU A 136 7.09 -2.56 -3.93
CA LEU A 136 7.75 -3.20 -5.09
C LEU A 136 9.09 -2.55 -5.44
N GLU A 137 9.24 -1.24 -5.26
CA GLU A 137 10.51 -0.52 -5.48
C GLU A 137 11.66 -1.01 -4.60
N LEU A 138 11.38 -1.65 -3.47
CA LEU A 138 12.39 -2.29 -2.62
C LEU A 138 12.84 -3.66 -3.11
N ASN A 139 12.16 -4.22 -4.09
CA ASN A 139 12.34 -5.61 -4.53
C ASN A 139 12.33 -6.59 -3.34
N PRO A 140 11.25 -6.61 -2.54
CA PRO A 140 11.19 -7.43 -1.33
C PRO A 140 10.98 -8.91 -1.66
N ASP A 141 11.35 -9.79 -0.72
CA ASP A 141 11.08 -11.23 -0.83
C ASP A 141 9.58 -11.53 -0.69
N PHE A 142 8.85 -10.70 0.06
CA PHE A 142 7.39 -10.79 0.15
C PHE A 142 6.74 -9.43 0.44
N ILE A 143 5.48 -9.29 0.02
CA ILE A 143 4.60 -8.18 0.40
C ILE A 143 3.43 -8.76 1.18
N ASN A 144 3.23 -8.26 2.41
CA ASN A 144 2.10 -8.58 3.22
C ASN A 144 0.98 -7.57 2.98
N TYR A 145 -0.18 -8.04 2.58
CA TYR A 145 -1.36 -7.19 2.39
C TYR A 145 -2.31 -7.32 3.56
N PHE A 146 -2.58 -6.21 4.22
CA PHE A 146 -3.56 -6.11 5.31
C PHE A 146 -4.90 -5.65 4.75
N GLU A 147 -5.97 -6.22 5.18
CA GLU A 147 -6.28 -7.49 5.84
C GLU A 147 -7.36 -8.18 5.03
N TRP A 148 -7.44 -9.53 5.07
CA TRP A 148 -8.35 -10.24 4.17
C TRP A 148 -9.81 -9.91 4.43
N ASP A 149 -10.25 -9.87 5.70
CA ASP A 149 -11.65 -9.72 6.09
C ASP A 149 -11.88 -8.81 7.32
N GLU A 150 -11.00 -7.85 7.56
CA GLU A 150 -11.16 -6.88 8.64
C GLU A 150 -12.12 -5.76 8.25
N TYR A 151 -13.37 -5.92 8.67
CA TYR A 151 -14.44 -4.95 8.37
C TYR A 151 -14.40 -3.72 9.26
N ASN A 152 -13.95 -3.86 10.52
CA ASN A 152 -13.97 -2.78 11.50
C ASN A 152 -13.02 -1.66 11.14
N GLU A 153 -11.91 -1.99 10.49
CA GLU A 153 -10.84 -1.05 10.16
C GLU A 153 -10.86 -0.60 8.71
N ASN A 154 -11.86 -1.07 7.95
CA ASN A 154 -12.01 -0.74 6.53
C ASN A 154 -10.76 -1.09 5.68
N THR A 155 -10.03 -2.12 6.10
CA THR A 155 -8.83 -2.65 5.43
C THR A 155 -9.13 -3.85 4.53
N LEU A 156 -10.39 -4.19 4.39
CA LEU A 156 -10.92 -5.36 3.73
C LEU A 156 -10.46 -5.54 2.29
N LEU A 157 -9.66 -6.54 2.01
CA LEU A 157 -9.20 -6.94 0.66
C LEU A 157 -10.14 -7.92 -0.02
N LYS A 158 -10.89 -8.67 0.77
CA LYS A 158 -11.85 -9.68 0.31
C LYS A 158 -12.88 -9.08 -0.64
N PRO A 159 -13.22 -9.76 -1.75
CA PRO A 159 -14.30 -9.34 -2.63
C PRO A 159 -15.63 -9.18 -1.90
N THR A 160 -16.30 -8.07 -2.12
CA THR A 160 -17.61 -7.74 -1.56
C THR A 160 -18.54 -7.26 -2.66
N ILE A 161 -19.83 -7.09 -2.34
CA ILE A 161 -20.78 -6.45 -3.27
C ILE A 161 -20.34 -5.02 -3.65
N LEU A 162 -19.55 -4.36 -2.78
CA LEU A 162 -19.13 -2.97 -3.00
C LEU A 162 -17.90 -2.83 -3.87
N ASN A 163 -16.90 -3.68 -3.62
CA ASN A 163 -15.61 -3.61 -4.33
C ASN A 163 -15.45 -4.69 -5.40
N SER A 164 -16.38 -5.67 -5.47
CA SER A 164 -16.30 -6.79 -6.40
C SER A 164 -14.87 -7.39 -6.39
N PHE A 165 -14.26 -7.56 -7.56
CA PHE A 165 -12.88 -8.01 -7.72
C PHE A 165 -11.87 -6.88 -7.95
N ALA A 166 -12.24 -5.61 -7.69
CA ALA A 166 -11.38 -4.46 -7.97
C ALA A 166 -9.99 -4.59 -7.35
N VAL A 167 -9.91 -4.91 -6.05
CA VAL A 167 -8.64 -5.09 -5.35
C VAL A 167 -7.80 -6.19 -6.00
N LYS A 168 -8.39 -7.35 -6.25
CA LYS A 168 -7.70 -8.47 -6.90
C LYS A 168 -7.14 -8.10 -8.27
N ARG A 169 -7.92 -7.35 -9.08
CA ARG A 169 -7.50 -6.92 -10.42
C ARG A 169 -6.34 -5.93 -10.36
N ILE A 170 -6.42 -4.94 -9.45
CA ILE A 170 -5.36 -3.95 -9.27
C ILE A 170 -4.06 -4.64 -8.84
N LEU A 171 -4.10 -5.45 -7.78
CA LEU A 171 -2.91 -6.14 -7.27
C LEU A 171 -2.30 -7.06 -8.31
N ARG A 172 -3.13 -7.82 -9.04
CA ARG A 172 -2.64 -8.69 -10.10
C ARG A 172 -1.92 -7.90 -11.18
N SER A 173 -2.50 -6.80 -11.66
CA SER A 173 -1.87 -5.95 -12.68
C SER A 173 -0.52 -5.42 -12.22
N LEU A 174 -0.43 -4.84 -11.00
CA LEU A 174 0.81 -4.31 -10.47
C LEU A 174 1.88 -5.38 -10.25
N ILE A 175 1.50 -6.56 -9.77
CA ILE A 175 2.43 -7.67 -9.55
C ILE A 175 2.91 -8.27 -10.88
N SER A 176 2.01 -8.44 -11.85
CA SER A 176 2.36 -8.92 -13.19
C SER A 176 3.33 -7.97 -13.89
N GLU A 177 3.09 -6.65 -13.80
CA GLU A 177 3.99 -5.64 -14.33
C GLU A 177 5.38 -5.72 -13.67
N ALA A 178 5.43 -5.77 -12.33
CA ALA A 178 6.69 -5.85 -11.59
C ALA A 178 7.50 -7.12 -11.89
N ARG A 179 6.82 -8.23 -12.19
CA ARG A 179 7.45 -9.52 -12.53
C ARG A 179 7.71 -9.71 -14.02
N CYS A 180 7.29 -8.77 -14.85
CA CYS A 180 7.27 -8.93 -16.31
C CYS A 180 6.50 -10.20 -16.74
N GLU A 181 5.40 -10.51 -16.06
CA GLU A 181 4.52 -11.64 -16.32
C GLU A 181 3.22 -11.17 -17.00
N PRO A 182 2.54 -12.02 -17.77
CA PRO A 182 1.25 -11.68 -18.36
C PRO A 182 0.18 -11.34 -17.31
N ASN A 183 -0.57 -10.25 -17.52
CA ASN A 183 -1.76 -9.95 -16.75
C ASN A 183 -3.00 -10.59 -17.37
N LEU A 184 -3.18 -11.87 -17.11
CA LEU A 184 -4.25 -12.67 -17.73
C LEU A 184 -5.63 -12.27 -17.17
N PRO A 185 -6.73 -12.36 -17.94
CA PRO A 185 -8.09 -12.18 -17.48
C PRO A 185 -8.44 -13.12 -16.33
N LEU A 186 -9.40 -12.73 -15.48
CA LEU A 186 -9.99 -13.66 -14.51
C LEU A 186 -10.91 -14.65 -15.25
N GLU A 187 -11.09 -15.81 -14.65
CA GLU A 187 -12.04 -16.80 -15.17
C GLU A 187 -13.45 -16.20 -15.30
N GLY A 188 -14.00 -16.30 -16.49
CA GLY A 188 -15.33 -15.76 -16.82
C GLY A 188 -15.33 -14.30 -17.27
N ASP A 189 -14.19 -13.64 -17.38
CA ASP A 189 -14.12 -12.27 -17.93
C ASP A 189 -14.36 -12.28 -19.45
N ASP A 190 -15.10 -11.26 -19.89
CA ASP A 190 -15.23 -10.94 -21.31
C ASP A 190 -14.17 -9.89 -21.69
N THR A 191 -13.12 -10.30 -22.37
CA THR A 191 -12.02 -9.42 -22.78
C THR A 191 -12.43 -8.37 -23.82
N ALA A 192 -13.61 -8.49 -24.42
CA ALA A 192 -14.19 -7.43 -25.27
C ALA A 192 -14.70 -6.23 -24.47
N ILE A 193 -14.88 -6.38 -23.16
CA ILE A 193 -15.31 -5.33 -22.25
C ILE A 193 -14.09 -4.80 -21.50
N PRO A 194 -13.84 -3.46 -21.51
CA PRO A 194 -12.71 -2.90 -20.81
C PRO A 194 -12.86 -3.10 -19.29
N ASN A 195 -11.80 -3.49 -18.63
CA ASN A 195 -11.77 -3.62 -17.18
C ASN A 195 -11.57 -2.25 -16.53
N LEU A 196 -12.69 -1.62 -16.17
CA LEU A 196 -12.74 -0.28 -15.56
C LEU A 196 -13.23 -0.38 -14.12
N ILE A 197 -12.53 0.30 -13.22
CA ILE A 197 -12.89 0.41 -11.81
C ILE A 197 -13.30 1.85 -11.54
N LEU A 198 -14.56 2.04 -11.12
CA LEU A 198 -15.08 3.33 -10.70
C LEU A 198 -15.07 3.43 -9.19
N SER A 199 -14.36 4.41 -8.66
CA SER A 199 -14.32 4.71 -7.24
C SER A 199 -14.89 6.09 -6.94
N TYR A 200 -15.73 6.18 -5.91
CA TYR A 200 -16.34 7.43 -5.45
C TYR A 200 -16.83 7.31 -4.00
N ARG A 201 -16.95 8.44 -3.32
CA ARG A 201 -17.55 8.49 -1.99
C ARG A 201 -19.06 8.42 -2.10
N LYS A 202 -19.70 7.51 -1.37
CA LYS A 202 -21.15 7.33 -1.37
C LYS A 202 -21.91 8.44 -0.64
N THR A 203 -21.27 9.07 0.33
CA THR A 203 -21.84 10.13 1.15
C THR A 203 -20.95 11.35 1.09
N LEU A 204 -21.54 12.49 0.75
CA LEU A 204 -20.87 13.78 0.70
C LEU A 204 -21.63 14.75 1.59
N THR A 205 -20.89 15.63 2.26
CA THR A 205 -21.47 16.78 2.97
C THR A 205 -21.79 17.90 1.95
N PRO A 206 -22.86 18.65 2.11
CA PRO A 206 -23.14 19.79 1.24
C PRO A 206 -21.94 20.74 1.16
N GLY A 207 -21.49 21.03 -0.07
CA GLY A 207 -20.32 21.86 -0.33
C GLY A 207 -19.01 21.09 -0.52
N GLU A 208 -18.96 19.79 -0.21
CA GLU A 208 -17.81 18.96 -0.55
C GLU A 208 -17.70 18.74 -2.06
N LEU A 209 -16.45 18.64 -2.53
CA LEU A 209 -16.15 18.26 -3.90
C LEU A 209 -16.42 16.76 -4.11
N ALA A 210 -17.25 16.44 -5.11
CA ALA A 210 -17.43 15.05 -5.54
C ALA A 210 -16.27 14.62 -6.42
N VAL A 211 -15.47 13.71 -5.93
CA VAL A 211 -14.33 13.13 -6.67
C VAL A 211 -14.73 11.75 -7.19
N PHE A 212 -14.47 11.51 -8.47
CA PHE A 212 -14.64 10.22 -9.14
C PHE A 212 -13.30 9.78 -9.71
N GLU A 213 -12.88 8.58 -9.41
CA GLU A 213 -11.75 7.94 -10.05
C GLU A 213 -12.26 6.88 -11.03
N ILE A 214 -11.78 6.90 -12.26
CA ILE A 214 -11.98 5.82 -13.23
C ILE A 214 -10.59 5.27 -13.54
N LEU A 215 -10.33 4.07 -13.04
CA LEU A 215 -9.07 3.37 -13.23
C LEU A 215 -9.26 2.29 -14.30
N SER A 216 -8.46 2.33 -15.36
CA SER A 216 -8.33 1.24 -16.31
C SER A 216 -7.29 0.25 -15.80
N VAL A 217 -7.65 -1.03 -15.74
CA VAL A 217 -6.74 -2.13 -15.39
C VAL A 217 -6.68 -3.07 -16.59
N PRO A 218 -5.84 -2.76 -17.60
CA PRO A 218 -5.77 -3.55 -18.83
C PRO A 218 -5.28 -4.98 -18.53
N GLU A 219 -5.87 -5.93 -19.22
CA GLU A 219 -5.50 -7.34 -19.21
C GLU A 219 -5.01 -7.74 -20.61
N ASP A 220 -4.13 -8.73 -20.68
CA ASP A 220 -3.59 -9.22 -21.94
C ASP A 220 -4.73 -9.83 -22.80
N GLY A 221 -4.78 -9.42 -24.05
CA GLY A 221 -5.84 -9.80 -24.97
C GLY A 221 -7.10 -8.95 -24.90
N ALA A 222 -7.13 -7.92 -24.00
CA ALA A 222 -8.23 -6.96 -23.95
C ALA A 222 -8.27 -6.08 -25.21
N THR A 223 -9.46 -5.57 -25.55
CA THR A 223 -9.66 -4.63 -26.65
C THR A 223 -8.90 -3.32 -26.40
N GLY A 224 -8.52 -2.67 -27.51
CA GLY A 224 -7.73 -1.43 -27.53
C GLY A 224 -8.40 -0.22 -26.88
N ALA A 225 -8.18 0.98 -27.43
CA ALA A 225 -8.68 2.22 -26.85
C ALA A 225 -10.21 2.23 -26.73
N VAL A 226 -10.70 2.64 -25.56
CA VAL A 226 -12.14 2.77 -25.26
C VAL A 226 -12.46 4.21 -24.85
N SER A 227 -13.68 4.65 -25.14
CA SER A 227 -14.20 5.92 -24.65
C SER A 227 -15.10 5.66 -23.45
N VAL A 228 -14.90 6.44 -22.39
CA VAL A 228 -15.72 6.37 -21.17
C VAL A 228 -16.52 7.65 -21.05
N ARG A 229 -17.81 7.53 -20.79
CA ARG A 229 -18.69 8.65 -20.47
C ARG A 229 -19.26 8.46 -19.06
N LEU A 230 -19.11 9.45 -18.21
CA LEU A 230 -19.70 9.51 -16.89
C LEU A 230 -20.87 10.50 -16.87
N ASP A 231 -22.08 10.01 -16.67
CA ASP A 231 -23.27 10.83 -16.52
C ASP A 231 -23.68 10.93 -15.05
N LEU A 232 -23.71 12.15 -14.52
CA LEU A 232 -24.34 12.43 -13.24
C LEU A 232 -25.83 12.66 -13.44
N LYS A 233 -26.67 11.90 -12.75
CA LYS A 233 -28.12 11.96 -12.89
C LYS A 233 -28.77 12.40 -11.59
N GLY A 234 -29.84 13.19 -11.72
CA GLY A 234 -30.75 13.44 -10.62
C GLY A 234 -31.51 12.17 -10.22
N ILE A 235 -32.21 12.23 -9.07
CA ILE A 235 -33.04 11.12 -8.58
C ILE A 235 -34.18 10.74 -9.56
N ASP A 236 -34.62 11.68 -10.40
CA ASP A 236 -35.58 11.50 -11.45
C ASP A 236 -34.99 10.89 -12.73
N GLY A 237 -33.69 10.60 -12.76
CA GLY A 237 -32.97 10.06 -13.92
C GLY A 237 -32.52 11.12 -14.93
N THR A 238 -32.81 12.41 -14.71
CA THR A 238 -32.38 13.50 -15.60
C THR A 238 -30.86 13.64 -15.51
N VAL A 239 -30.17 13.71 -16.66
CA VAL A 239 -28.74 13.96 -16.70
C VAL A 239 -28.47 15.41 -16.31
N VAL A 240 -27.77 15.58 -15.17
CA VAL A 240 -27.38 16.89 -14.68
C VAL A 240 -26.07 17.33 -15.33
N ARG A 241 -25.13 16.39 -15.54
CA ARG A 241 -23.86 16.66 -16.18
C ARG A 241 -23.25 15.40 -16.77
N SER A 242 -22.48 15.57 -17.85
CA SER A 242 -21.71 14.51 -18.51
C SER A 242 -20.23 14.88 -18.60
N TYR A 243 -19.37 13.91 -18.48
CA TYR A 243 -17.92 14.04 -18.62
C TYR A 243 -17.39 13.01 -19.61
#